data_e0c3856e1df78ede15c2b865f5e18302
#
_entry.id   e0c3856e1df78ede15c2b865f5e18302
#
_cell.length_a   1.000
_cell.length_b   1.000
_cell.length_c   1.000
_cell.angle_alpha   90.00
_cell.angle_beta   90.00
_cell.angle_gamma   90.00
#
_symmetry.space_group_name_H-M   'P 1'
#
loop_
_entity.id
_entity.type
_entity.pdbx_description
1 polymer ?
#
loop_
_entity_poly.entity_id
_entity_poly.type
_entity_poly.pdbx_seq_one_letter_code
_entity_poly.pdbx_strand_id
1 'polypeptide(L)'
;QIYATLGDAFFHNAETGVLMELIDEVPSIVSTGSGLPMMKENVQLMQNHGIVIHVDRPLDQILADARTEGRQGGQAPDHEEIIQEYNQRIGFYRACADHTFVNDHGFLVGAQGITTLVSGLF
;
A
#
# COMPACT_ATOMS: atom_id res chain seq x y z
N GLN A 1 -1.37 11.03 -17.70
CA GLN A 1 -1.25 10.04 -16.66
C GLN A 1 -0.65 8.76 -17.19
N ILE A 2 0.38 8.28 -16.55
CA ILE A 2 1.14 7.13 -17.01
C ILE A 2 0.26 5.89 -17.16
N TYR A 3 -0.54 5.58 -16.14
CA TYR A 3 -1.38 4.40 -16.13
C TYR A 3 -2.43 4.42 -17.25
N ALA A 4 -3.15 5.54 -17.37
CA ALA A 4 -4.22 5.67 -18.35
C ALA A 4 -3.70 5.69 -19.80
N THR A 5 -2.48 6.22 -20.03
CA THR A 5 -1.93 6.42 -21.37
C THR A 5 -1.13 5.22 -21.88
N LEU A 6 -0.35 4.58 -21.00
CA LEU A 6 0.65 3.58 -21.37
C LEU A 6 0.36 2.19 -20.83
N GLY A 7 -0.69 2.03 -20.00
CA GLY A 7 -1.14 0.75 -19.48
C GLY A 7 -0.39 0.25 -18.26
N ASP A 8 -0.85 -0.90 -17.75
CA ASP A 8 -0.40 -1.48 -16.49
C ASP A 8 1.09 -1.81 -16.45
N ALA A 9 1.60 -2.44 -17.52
CA ALA A 9 2.99 -2.88 -17.55
C ALA A 9 3.95 -1.71 -17.42
N PHE A 10 3.68 -0.62 -18.12
CA PHE A 10 4.52 0.58 -18.05
C PHE A 10 4.44 1.21 -16.66
N PHE A 11 3.25 1.28 -16.08
CA PHE A 11 3.05 1.83 -14.75
C PHE A 11 3.86 1.05 -13.69
N HIS A 12 3.78 -0.28 -13.72
CA HIS A 12 4.52 -1.13 -12.79
C HIS A 12 6.03 -1.00 -12.99
N ASN A 13 6.51 -0.91 -14.22
CA ASN A 13 7.94 -0.70 -14.48
C ASN A 13 8.42 0.66 -13.96
N ALA A 14 7.59 1.69 -14.09
CA ALA A 14 7.92 3.01 -13.55
C ALA A 14 7.96 2.98 -12.01
N GLU A 15 7.04 2.29 -11.36
CA GLU A 15 7.06 2.11 -9.90
C GLU A 15 8.35 1.41 -9.45
N THR A 16 8.75 0.36 -10.13
CA THR A 16 9.99 -0.38 -9.82
C THR A 16 11.21 0.52 -9.98
N GLY A 17 11.26 1.32 -11.04
CA GLY A 17 12.35 2.26 -11.28
C GLY A 17 12.49 3.30 -10.17
N VAL A 18 11.37 3.86 -9.72
CA VAL A 18 11.36 4.81 -8.60
C VAL A 18 11.82 4.13 -7.30
N LEU A 19 11.37 2.92 -7.05
CA LEU A 19 11.79 2.17 -5.87
C LEU A 19 13.31 1.94 -5.85
N MET A 20 13.89 1.57 -6.98
CA MET A 20 15.33 1.36 -7.11
C MET A 20 16.12 2.64 -6.80
N GLU A 21 15.63 3.80 -7.24
CA GLU A 21 16.25 5.08 -6.92
C GLU A 21 16.16 5.41 -5.42
N LEU A 22 15.01 5.15 -4.80
CA LEU A 22 14.80 5.46 -3.39
C LEU A 22 15.64 4.60 -2.45
N ILE A 23 15.95 3.36 -2.84
CA ILE A 23 16.75 2.44 -2.04
C ILE A 23 18.16 2.99 -1.78
N ASP A 24 18.74 3.71 -2.73
CA ASP A 24 20.09 4.23 -2.64
C ASP A 24 20.19 5.57 -1.88
N GLU A 25 19.05 6.13 -1.46
CA GLU A 25 19.03 7.36 -0.69
C GLU A 25 19.27 7.14 0.80
N VAL A 26 19.42 8.26 1.53
CA VAL A 26 19.53 8.20 3.00
C VAL A 26 18.30 7.50 3.60
N PRO A 27 18.42 6.94 4.80
CA PRO A 27 17.29 6.26 5.45
C PRO A 27 16.04 7.12 5.44
N SER A 28 14.94 6.55 4.94
CA SER A 28 13.68 7.28 4.76
C SER A 28 12.49 6.34 4.93
N ILE A 29 11.32 6.93 5.10
CA ILE A 29 10.05 6.19 5.10
C ILE A 29 9.48 6.32 3.68
N VAL A 30 9.20 5.17 3.06
CA VAL A 30 8.66 5.10 1.71
C VAL A 30 7.22 4.59 1.77
N SER A 31 6.29 5.39 1.25
CA SER A 31 4.91 4.96 1.08
C SER A 31 4.72 4.47 -0.36
N THR A 32 4.28 3.23 -0.53
CA THR A 32 4.17 2.62 -1.86
C THR A 32 2.75 2.65 -2.39
N GLY A 33 2.60 2.54 -3.70
CA GLY A 33 1.32 2.26 -4.32
C GLY A 33 0.86 0.83 -3.98
N SER A 34 -0.44 0.60 -4.08
CA SER A 34 -1.05 -0.68 -3.69
C SER A 34 -0.64 -1.85 -4.58
N GLY A 35 -0.25 -1.58 -5.81
CA GLY A 35 0.17 -2.61 -6.76
C GLY A 35 1.65 -3.00 -6.67
N LEU A 36 2.46 -2.23 -5.97
CA LEU A 36 3.90 -2.47 -5.92
C LEU A 36 4.25 -3.87 -5.39
N PRO A 37 3.64 -4.35 -4.29
CA PRO A 37 3.96 -5.68 -3.75
C PRO A 37 3.45 -6.85 -4.58
N MET A 38 2.73 -6.59 -5.66
CA MET A 38 2.22 -7.65 -6.54
C MET A 38 3.31 -8.23 -7.44
N MET A 39 4.42 -7.52 -7.60
CA MET A 39 5.55 -7.98 -8.40
C MET A 39 6.65 -8.54 -7.49
N LYS A 40 7.07 -9.77 -7.77
CA LYS A 40 8.10 -10.45 -7.00
C LYS A 40 9.40 -9.66 -6.91
N GLU A 41 9.79 -9.01 -8.00
CA GLU A 41 10.98 -8.18 -8.06
C GLU A 41 10.93 -7.05 -7.04
N ASN A 42 9.78 -6.37 -6.94
CA ASN A 42 9.59 -5.28 -5.98
C ASN A 42 9.65 -5.79 -4.55
N VAL A 43 9.05 -6.94 -4.27
CA VAL A 43 9.08 -7.55 -2.94
C VAL A 43 10.52 -7.86 -2.54
N GLN A 44 11.31 -8.42 -3.44
CA GLN A 44 12.71 -8.72 -3.16
C GLN A 44 13.52 -7.45 -2.86
N LEU A 45 13.29 -6.38 -3.64
CA LEU A 45 13.94 -5.10 -3.39
C LEU A 45 13.61 -4.53 -2.02
N MET A 46 12.32 -4.54 -1.67
CA MET A 46 11.88 -4.03 -0.38
C MET A 46 12.46 -4.83 0.79
N GLN A 47 12.39 -6.15 0.71
CA GLN A 47 12.86 -7.04 1.79
C GLN A 47 14.38 -7.00 1.97
N ASN A 48 15.12 -6.83 0.88
CA ASN A 48 16.59 -6.81 0.95
C ASN A 48 17.14 -5.48 1.45
N HIS A 49 16.37 -4.40 1.37
CA HIS A 49 16.86 -3.05 1.64
C HIS A 49 16.13 -2.31 2.75
N GLY A 50 15.13 -2.92 3.37
CA GLY A 50 14.37 -2.23 4.41
C GLY A 50 13.44 -3.15 5.18
N ILE A 51 12.67 -2.53 6.06
CA ILE A 51 11.62 -3.19 6.83
C ILE A 51 10.29 -2.88 6.16
N VAL A 52 9.52 -3.91 5.84
CA VAL A 52 8.22 -3.78 5.19
C VAL A 52 7.11 -3.84 6.23
N ILE A 53 6.31 -2.79 6.28
CA ILE A 53 5.15 -2.71 7.16
C ILE A 53 3.89 -2.70 6.31
N HIS A 54 3.03 -3.69 6.53
CA HIS A 54 1.70 -3.73 5.94
C HIS A 54 0.73 -2.99 6.85
N VAL A 55 0.18 -1.90 6.34
CA VAL A 55 -0.88 -1.16 7.04
C VAL A 55 -2.21 -1.75 6.57
N ASP A 56 -2.77 -2.63 7.39
CA ASP A 56 -4.02 -3.30 7.09
C ASP A 56 -5.21 -2.48 7.61
N ARG A 57 -6.32 -2.54 6.89
CA ARG A 57 -7.56 -1.91 7.29
C ARG A 57 -8.70 -2.90 7.09
N PRO A 58 -9.61 -3.06 8.05
CA PRO A 58 -10.75 -3.97 7.90
C PRO A 58 -11.57 -3.66 6.65
N LEU A 59 -11.98 -4.69 5.94
CA LEU A 59 -12.68 -4.53 4.64
C LEU A 59 -13.94 -3.69 4.75
N ASP A 60 -14.72 -3.87 5.82
CA ASP A 60 -15.92 -3.06 6.07
C ASP A 60 -15.61 -1.56 6.17
N GLN A 61 -14.47 -1.21 6.76
CA GLN A 61 -14.03 0.18 6.86
C GLN A 61 -13.52 0.70 5.52
N ILE A 62 -12.84 -0.12 4.74
CA ILE A 62 -12.44 0.24 3.37
C ILE A 62 -13.66 0.58 2.53
N LEU A 63 -14.70 -0.24 2.63
CA LEU A 63 -15.96 0.00 1.90
C LEU A 63 -16.65 1.28 2.35
N ALA A 64 -16.62 1.57 3.64
CA ALA A 64 -17.17 2.80 4.19
C ALA A 64 -16.38 4.04 3.69
N ASP A 65 -15.06 3.97 3.65
CA ASP A 65 -14.20 5.03 3.12
C ASP A 65 -14.50 5.30 1.64
N ALA A 66 -14.69 4.26 0.85
CA ALA A 66 -15.02 4.37 -0.56
C ALA A 66 -16.35 5.10 -0.80
N ARG A 67 -17.35 4.87 0.06
CA ARG A 67 -18.62 5.62 -0.01
C ARG A 67 -18.41 7.10 0.25
N THR A 68 -17.59 7.44 1.21
CA THR A 68 -17.27 8.83 1.54
C THR A 68 -16.58 9.53 0.39
N GLU A 69 -15.61 8.87 -0.24
CA GLU A 69 -14.93 9.39 -1.43
C GLU A 69 -15.89 9.63 -2.58
N GLY A 70 -16.82 8.70 -2.83
CA GLY A 70 -17.83 8.85 -3.86
C GLY A 70 -18.74 10.07 -3.64
N ARG A 71 -19.03 10.44 -2.39
CA ARG A 71 -19.83 11.61 -2.05
C ARG A 71 -19.10 12.93 -2.28
N GLN A 72 -17.78 12.91 -2.34
CA GLN A 72 -16.96 14.11 -2.51
C GLN A 72 -16.73 14.52 -3.97
N GLY A 73 -17.46 13.94 -4.91
CA GLY A 73 -17.47 14.38 -6.29
C GLY A 73 -16.90 13.39 -7.28
N GLY A 74 -16.48 12.23 -6.85
CA GLY A 74 -16.11 11.12 -7.72
C GLY A 74 -17.24 10.12 -7.86
N GLN A 75 -17.17 9.29 -8.89
CA GLN A 75 -18.06 8.15 -9.00
C GLN A 75 -17.70 7.15 -7.91
N ALA A 76 -18.67 6.65 -7.15
CA ALA A 76 -18.42 5.67 -6.10
C ALA A 76 -17.82 4.39 -6.71
N PRO A 77 -16.70 3.88 -6.18
CA PRO A 77 -16.16 2.59 -6.65
C PRO A 77 -17.16 1.47 -6.43
N ASP A 78 -17.18 0.50 -7.33
CA ASP A 78 -17.98 -0.69 -7.18
C ASP A 78 -17.48 -1.50 -5.98
N HIS A 79 -18.36 -1.79 -5.04
CA HIS A 79 -18.02 -2.56 -3.84
C HIS A 79 -17.51 -3.96 -4.18
N GLU A 80 -18.06 -4.60 -5.20
CA GLU A 80 -17.59 -5.92 -5.61
C GLU A 80 -16.16 -5.88 -6.12
N GLU A 81 -15.81 -4.85 -6.88
CA GLU A 81 -14.43 -4.67 -7.35
C GLU A 81 -13.46 -4.48 -6.20
N ILE A 82 -13.84 -3.70 -5.20
CA ILE A 82 -13.03 -3.49 -3.99
C ILE A 82 -12.83 -4.81 -3.24
N ILE A 83 -13.89 -5.58 -3.06
CA ILE A 83 -13.83 -6.87 -2.36
C ILE A 83 -12.93 -7.86 -3.12
N GLN A 84 -13.08 -7.95 -4.43
CA GLN A 84 -12.25 -8.81 -5.26
C GLN A 84 -10.78 -8.42 -5.19
N GLU A 85 -10.49 -7.13 -5.33
CA GLU A 85 -9.13 -6.61 -5.25
C GLU A 85 -8.51 -6.88 -3.88
N TYR A 86 -9.24 -6.63 -2.82
CA TYR A 86 -8.78 -6.93 -1.46
C TYR A 86 -8.43 -8.41 -1.30
N ASN A 87 -9.33 -9.29 -1.72
CA ASN A 87 -9.13 -10.73 -1.59
C ASN A 87 -7.95 -11.23 -2.45
N GLN A 88 -7.74 -10.64 -3.62
CA GLN A 88 -6.61 -11.00 -4.48
C GLN A 88 -5.28 -10.55 -3.91
N ARG A 89 -5.23 -9.40 -3.24
CA ARG A 89 -3.98 -8.77 -2.82
C ARG A 89 -3.56 -9.06 -1.40
N ILE A 90 -4.52 -9.34 -0.50
CA ILE A 90 -4.22 -9.45 0.93
C ILE A 90 -3.17 -10.53 1.24
N GLY A 91 -3.19 -11.64 0.52
CA GLY A 91 -2.21 -12.70 0.68
C GLY A 91 -0.80 -12.23 0.32
N PHE A 92 -0.66 -11.45 -0.75
CA PHE A 92 0.64 -10.89 -1.16
C PHE A 92 1.16 -9.89 -0.13
N TYR A 93 0.31 -9.03 0.39
CA TYR A 93 0.70 -8.04 1.40
C TYR A 93 1.19 -8.73 2.67
N ARG A 94 0.46 -9.72 3.15
CA ARG A 94 0.84 -10.48 4.33
C ARG A 94 2.14 -11.25 4.14
N ALA A 95 2.34 -11.82 2.95
CA ALA A 95 3.54 -12.59 2.65
C ALA A 95 4.80 -11.74 2.60
N CYS A 96 4.71 -10.49 2.12
CA CYS A 96 5.88 -9.63 1.99
C CYS A 96 6.20 -8.81 3.25
N ALA A 97 5.26 -8.68 4.18
CA ALA A 97 5.41 -7.80 5.33
C ALA A 97 6.27 -8.41 6.43
N ASP A 98 7.16 -7.62 6.99
CA ASP A 98 7.87 -7.95 8.22
C ASP A 98 6.97 -7.72 9.44
N HIS A 99 6.13 -6.69 9.37
CA HIS A 99 5.19 -6.34 10.42
C HIS A 99 3.86 -5.94 9.80
N THR A 100 2.76 -6.22 10.51
CA THR A 100 1.43 -5.78 10.12
C THR A 100 0.85 -4.89 11.21
N PHE A 101 0.38 -3.71 10.79
CA PHE A 101 -0.32 -2.78 11.67
C PHE A 101 -1.77 -2.68 11.21
N VAL A 102 -2.72 -2.95 12.11
CA VAL A 102 -4.15 -2.84 11.80
C VAL A 102 -4.63 -1.42 12.11
N ASN A 103 -5.03 -0.70 11.07
CA ASN A 103 -5.58 0.64 11.19
C ASN A 103 -7.10 0.58 11.17
N ASP A 104 -7.71 0.43 12.35
CA ASP A 104 -9.15 0.26 12.51
C ASP A 104 -9.84 1.43 13.24
N HIS A 105 -9.10 2.47 13.60
CA HIS A 105 -9.63 3.59 14.40
C HIS A 105 -9.55 4.96 13.71
N GLY A 106 -9.09 5.04 12.48
CA GLY A 106 -9.00 6.29 11.74
C GLY A 106 -7.60 6.89 11.69
N PHE A 107 -7.48 8.06 11.05
CA PHE A 107 -6.18 8.60 10.64
C PHE A 107 -5.24 8.93 11.80
N LEU A 108 -5.73 9.68 12.79
CA LEU A 108 -4.85 10.13 13.89
C LEU A 108 -4.35 8.98 14.74
N VAL A 109 -5.24 8.07 15.11
CA VAL A 109 -4.88 6.89 15.90
C VAL A 109 -3.95 5.97 15.11
N GLY A 110 -4.23 5.80 13.81
CA GLY A 110 -3.36 5.01 12.93
C GLY A 110 -1.97 5.61 12.82
N ALA A 111 -1.86 6.90 12.61
CA ALA A 111 -0.57 7.59 12.50
C ALA A 111 0.23 7.47 13.80
N GLN A 112 -0.40 7.62 14.95
CA GLN A 112 0.24 7.45 16.26
C GLN A 112 0.71 6.01 16.47
N GLY A 113 -0.11 5.04 16.10
CA GLY A 113 0.22 3.62 16.22
C GLY A 113 1.41 3.23 15.35
N ILE A 114 1.46 3.69 14.11
CA ILE A 114 2.59 3.43 13.22
C ILE A 114 3.85 4.10 13.75
N THR A 115 3.76 5.33 14.24
CA THR A 115 4.90 6.02 14.84
C THR A 115 5.46 5.23 16.02
N THR A 116 4.61 4.71 16.89
CA THR A 116 5.02 3.89 18.03
C THR A 116 5.70 2.61 17.54
N LEU A 117 5.13 1.93 16.55
CA LEU A 117 5.71 0.71 15.99
C LEU A 117 7.10 0.97 15.41
N VAL A 118 7.24 2.00 14.58
CA VAL A 118 8.52 2.36 13.95
C VAL A 118 9.56 2.74 14.99
N SER A 119 9.18 3.50 16.01
CA SER A 119 10.09 3.88 17.11
C SER A 119 10.60 2.65 17.87
N GLY A 120 9.78 1.62 18.00
CA GLY A 120 10.18 0.37 18.66
C GLY A 120 11.12 -0.49 17.82
N LEU A 121 11.18 -0.29 16.49
CA LEU A 121 12.05 -1.03 15.60
C LEU A 121 13.46 -0.43 15.51
N PHE A 122 13.61 0.81 15.87
CA PHE A 122 14.87 1.54 15.83
C PHE A 122 15.23 2.09 17.21
#